data_43ddf016beb12ca3f2ad0cdaf1edc58a
#
_entry.id   43ddf016beb12ca3f2ad0cdaf1edc58a
#
_cell.length_a   1.000
_cell.length_b   1.000
_cell.length_c   1.000
_cell.angle_alpha   90.00
_cell.angle_beta   90.00
_cell.angle_gamma   90.00
#
_symmetry.space_group_name_H-M   'P 1'
#
loop_
_entity.id
_entity.type
_entity.pdbx_description
1 polymer ?
#
loop_
_entity_poly.entity_id
_entity_poly.type
_entity_poly.pdbx_seq_one_letter_code
_entity_poly.pdbx_strand_id
1 'polypeptide(L)'
;YTDIDGPGALLNRDADGMPYAEGTTEVPFTIIVPTTAFDDPRPLPLIQYGHGLLGGQGEVTNGYLSEFANDHGYILFAVDWTGMKGEDSGPISLMLVQEIHKFAMIPERSQQGFVEFLAAMEMMTGPMTNDEHLMAPDSEGTMVSLIDPDRTHYYGNSQGAIMGGGY
;
A
#
# COMPACT_ATOMS: atom_id res chain seq x y z
N TYR A 1 4.14 13.88 -11.08
CA TYR A 1 3.32 15.05 -10.73
C TYR A 1 4.18 16.27 -10.49
N THR A 2 3.77 17.43 -10.99
CA THR A 2 4.41 18.72 -10.64
C THR A 2 4.03 19.16 -9.22
N ASP A 3 2.92 18.67 -8.69
CA ASP A 3 2.47 18.82 -7.32
C ASP A 3 1.61 17.58 -6.97
N ILE A 4 2.21 16.60 -6.31
CA ILE A 4 1.57 15.32 -6.01
C ILE A 4 0.36 15.49 -5.07
N ASP A 5 0.36 16.55 -4.26
CA ASP A 5 -0.67 16.84 -3.27
C ASP A 5 -1.63 17.95 -3.72
N GLY A 6 -1.36 18.57 -4.87
CA GLY A 6 -2.16 19.67 -5.39
C GLY A 6 -3.48 19.23 -6.02
N PRO A 7 -4.58 19.95 -5.77
CA PRO A 7 -5.82 19.72 -6.49
C PRO A 7 -5.62 20.00 -7.99
N GLY A 8 -5.88 18.99 -8.83
CA GLY A 8 -5.71 19.07 -10.27
C GLY A 8 -4.34 18.64 -10.79
N ALA A 9 -3.51 18.01 -9.93
CA ALA A 9 -2.26 17.40 -10.37
C ALA A 9 -2.53 16.28 -11.38
N LEU A 10 -1.87 16.37 -12.53
CA LEU A 10 -1.88 15.38 -13.60
C LEU A 10 -0.51 14.72 -13.69
N LEU A 11 -0.45 13.52 -14.28
CA LEU A 11 0.82 12.84 -14.54
C LEU A 11 1.72 13.70 -15.42
N ASN A 12 3.00 13.80 -15.05
CA ASN A 12 4.01 14.38 -15.91
C ASN A 12 4.21 13.46 -17.12
N ARG A 13 4.16 14.04 -18.30
CA ARG A 13 4.28 13.33 -19.57
C ARG A 13 5.38 13.94 -20.43
N ASP A 14 6.12 13.08 -21.11
CA ASP A 14 7.11 13.49 -22.10
C ASP A 14 6.45 13.95 -23.41
N ALA A 15 7.27 14.27 -24.40
CA ALA A 15 6.81 14.74 -25.71
C ALA A 15 5.97 13.70 -26.49
N ASP A 16 6.13 12.43 -26.17
CA ASP A 16 5.38 11.31 -26.74
C ASP A 16 4.11 10.98 -25.94
N GLY A 17 3.85 11.74 -24.86
CA GLY A 17 2.70 11.57 -23.97
C GLY A 17 2.86 10.45 -22.93
N MET A 18 4.06 9.88 -22.78
CA MET A 18 4.31 8.82 -21.82
C MET A 18 4.60 9.39 -20.43
N PRO A 19 4.02 8.79 -19.36
CA PRO A 19 4.35 9.19 -17.99
C PRO A 19 5.82 8.94 -17.68
N TYR A 20 6.44 9.87 -16.94
CA TYR A 20 7.81 9.71 -16.44
C TYR A 20 7.94 10.12 -14.98
N ALA A 21 8.95 9.57 -14.29
CA ALA A 21 9.27 9.90 -12.92
C ALA A 21 10.06 11.22 -12.88
N GLU A 22 9.58 12.20 -12.08
CA GLU A 22 10.25 13.51 -11.93
C GLU A 22 11.00 13.64 -10.60
N GLY A 23 10.69 12.79 -9.63
CA GLY A 23 11.29 12.86 -8.30
C GLY A 23 10.91 11.70 -7.43
N THR A 24 11.10 11.87 -6.12
CA THR A 24 10.75 10.91 -5.08
C THR A 24 9.74 11.52 -4.13
N THR A 25 8.92 10.68 -3.53
CA THR A 25 7.99 11.05 -2.48
C THR A 25 8.07 10.05 -1.34
N GLU A 26 7.70 10.48 -0.14
CA GLU A 26 7.54 9.61 1.00
C GLU A 26 6.13 9.02 1.00
N VAL A 27 6.04 7.71 1.09
CA VAL A 27 4.77 6.99 1.14
C VAL A 27 4.68 6.30 2.52
N PRO A 28 3.79 6.76 3.40
CA PRO A 28 3.60 6.12 4.68
C PRO A 28 2.99 4.73 4.49
N PHE A 29 3.39 3.77 5.32
CA PHE A 29 2.87 2.41 5.30
C PHE A 29 2.62 1.90 6.72
N THR A 30 1.74 0.90 6.82
CA THR A 30 1.45 0.21 8.08
C THR A 30 1.69 -1.29 7.89
N ILE A 31 2.38 -1.91 8.85
CA ILE A 31 2.61 -3.36 8.88
C ILE A 31 1.98 -3.94 10.15
N ILE A 32 1.34 -5.09 10.03
CA ILE A 32 0.92 -5.94 11.13
C ILE A 32 1.72 -7.23 11.06
N VAL A 33 2.45 -7.52 12.13
CA VAL A 33 3.13 -8.78 12.35
C VAL A 33 2.33 -9.55 13.40
N PRO A 34 1.88 -10.79 13.13
CA PRO A 34 1.18 -11.58 14.11
C PRO A 34 2.09 -11.91 15.31
N THR A 35 1.56 -11.87 16.52
CA THR A 35 2.34 -12.19 17.72
C THR A 35 2.91 -13.59 17.69
N THR A 36 2.18 -14.54 17.09
CA THR A 36 2.59 -15.93 16.88
C THR A 36 3.86 -16.07 16.04
N ALA A 37 4.23 -15.05 15.23
CA ALA A 37 5.49 -15.05 14.48
C ALA A 37 6.73 -15.01 15.38
N PHE A 38 6.59 -14.50 16.61
CA PHE A 38 7.68 -14.41 17.58
C PHE A 38 7.74 -15.64 18.51
N ASP A 39 6.67 -16.42 18.57
CA ASP A 39 6.62 -17.68 19.35
C ASP A 39 7.30 -18.85 18.59
N ASP A 40 7.20 -18.82 17.25
CA ASP A 40 7.79 -19.81 16.35
C ASP A 40 8.32 -19.09 15.10
N PRO A 41 9.49 -18.41 15.20
CA PRO A 41 10.04 -17.56 14.14
C PRO A 41 10.34 -18.33 12.87
N ARG A 42 9.66 -17.95 11.81
CA ARG A 42 9.83 -18.49 10.45
C ARG A 42 9.25 -17.52 9.42
N PRO A 43 9.64 -17.63 8.14
CA PRO A 43 9.04 -16.83 7.08
C PRO A 43 7.52 -17.08 6.94
N LEU A 44 6.74 -16.02 7.02
CA LEU A 44 5.29 -15.98 6.88
C LEU A 44 4.89 -15.30 5.57
N PRO A 45 3.80 -15.73 4.92
CA PRO A 45 3.32 -15.11 3.71
C PRO A 45 2.83 -13.67 3.96
N LEU A 46 3.00 -12.83 2.94
CA LEU A 46 2.56 -11.44 2.93
C LEU A 46 1.16 -11.29 2.35
N ILE A 47 0.37 -10.41 2.94
CA ILE A 47 -0.86 -9.87 2.33
C ILE A 47 -0.74 -8.36 2.25
N GLN A 48 -0.78 -7.81 1.05
CA GLN A 48 -0.99 -6.38 0.86
C GLN A 48 -2.47 -6.06 0.93
N TYR A 49 -2.83 -5.13 1.81
CA TYR A 49 -4.22 -4.71 2.01
C TYR A 49 -4.53 -3.42 1.27
N GLY A 50 -5.63 -3.41 0.51
CA GLY A 50 -6.17 -2.22 -0.14
C GLY A 50 -7.40 -1.69 0.60
N HIS A 51 -7.32 -0.45 1.07
CA HIS A 51 -8.39 0.22 1.82
C HIS A 51 -9.62 0.56 0.96
N GLY A 52 -10.76 0.83 1.61
CA GLY A 52 -11.99 1.26 0.96
C GLY A 52 -11.94 2.69 0.43
N LEU A 53 -13.01 3.11 -0.25
CA LEU A 53 -13.15 4.44 -0.85
C LEU A 53 -12.92 5.53 0.21
N LEU A 54 -11.99 6.43 -0.08
CA LEU A 54 -11.61 7.56 0.78
C LEU A 54 -11.23 7.11 2.22
N GLY A 55 -10.74 5.87 2.33
CA GLY A 55 -10.14 5.34 3.54
C GLY A 55 -8.65 5.61 3.61
N GLY A 56 -7.89 4.71 4.24
CA GLY A 56 -6.44 4.81 4.37
C GLY A 56 -5.81 3.52 4.87
N GLN A 57 -4.48 3.47 4.81
CA GLN A 57 -3.67 2.33 5.22
C GLN A 57 -3.97 1.84 6.65
N GLY A 58 -4.41 2.74 7.53
CA GLY A 58 -4.78 2.38 8.89
C GLY A 58 -5.92 1.36 9.00
N GLU A 59 -6.73 1.15 7.94
CA GLU A 59 -7.76 0.11 7.93
C GLU A 59 -7.18 -1.29 8.16
N VAL A 60 -5.93 -1.54 7.79
CA VAL A 60 -5.27 -2.84 8.01
C VAL A 60 -5.19 -3.21 9.49
N THR A 61 -5.27 -2.24 10.41
CA THR A 61 -5.25 -2.46 11.87
C THR A 61 -6.61 -2.83 12.46
N ASN A 62 -7.66 -2.94 11.65
CA ASN A 62 -8.97 -3.36 12.13
C ASN A 62 -8.91 -4.73 12.82
N GLY A 63 -9.65 -4.88 13.92
CA GLY A 63 -9.57 -6.03 14.81
C GLY A 63 -9.65 -7.38 14.09
N TYR A 64 -10.61 -7.52 13.15
CA TYR A 64 -10.76 -8.78 12.42
C TYR A 64 -9.55 -9.13 11.52
N LEU A 65 -8.83 -8.13 10.97
CA LEU A 65 -7.61 -8.36 10.19
C LEU A 65 -6.45 -8.78 11.10
N SER A 66 -6.35 -8.17 12.27
CA SER A 66 -5.34 -8.55 13.26
C SER A 66 -5.60 -9.97 13.81
N GLU A 67 -6.86 -10.32 14.07
CA GLU A 67 -7.25 -11.69 14.45
C GLU A 67 -6.92 -12.68 13.34
N PHE A 68 -7.31 -12.37 12.09
CA PHE A 68 -6.99 -13.19 10.93
C PHE A 68 -5.47 -13.40 10.77
N ALA A 69 -4.68 -12.33 10.92
CA ALA A 69 -3.22 -12.41 10.85
C ALA A 69 -2.65 -13.39 11.89
N ASN A 70 -3.12 -13.30 13.14
CA ASN A 70 -2.68 -14.18 14.22
C ASN A 70 -3.14 -15.63 14.03
N ASP A 71 -4.41 -15.84 13.66
CA ASP A 71 -4.99 -17.17 13.55
C ASP A 71 -4.43 -17.97 12.38
N HIS A 72 -4.01 -17.28 11.32
CA HIS A 72 -3.58 -17.91 10.07
C HIS A 72 -2.10 -17.71 9.74
N GLY A 73 -1.36 -16.89 10.50
CA GLY A 73 0.06 -16.69 10.32
C GLY A 73 0.39 -15.89 9.04
N TYR A 74 -0.22 -14.71 8.86
CA TYR A 74 0.09 -13.79 7.79
C TYR A 74 0.67 -12.48 8.32
N ILE A 75 1.65 -11.92 7.59
CA ILE A 75 2.04 -10.52 7.76
C ILE A 75 1.19 -9.69 6.81
N LEU A 76 0.46 -8.70 7.35
CA LEU A 76 -0.33 -7.76 6.56
C LEU A 76 0.38 -6.42 6.49
N PHE A 77 0.32 -5.77 5.32
CA PHE A 77 0.79 -4.40 5.18
C PHE A 77 -0.10 -3.61 4.24
N ALA A 78 -0.09 -2.29 4.37
CA ALA A 78 -0.87 -1.39 3.57
C ALA A 78 -0.14 -0.08 3.31
N VAL A 79 -0.39 0.50 2.15
CA VAL A 79 -0.14 1.90 1.79
C VAL A 79 -1.45 2.55 1.38
N ASP A 80 -1.48 3.87 1.29
CA ASP A 80 -2.67 4.56 0.81
C ASP A 80 -2.82 4.45 -0.71
N TRP A 81 -4.05 4.34 -1.19
CA TRP A 81 -4.37 4.52 -2.60
C TRP A 81 -4.37 6.01 -2.94
N THR A 82 -3.22 6.57 -3.38
CA THR A 82 -3.16 7.95 -3.88
C THR A 82 -4.20 8.17 -4.97
N GLY A 83 -4.93 9.27 -4.87
CA GLY A 83 -6.07 9.60 -5.73
C GLY A 83 -7.43 9.19 -5.17
N MET A 84 -7.46 8.33 -4.13
CA MET A 84 -8.69 7.83 -3.52
C MET A 84 -8.54 7.59 -2.00
N LYS A 85 -7.56 8.19 -1.36
CA LYS A 85 -7.35 8.17 0.10
C LYS A 85 -8.19 9.26 0.80
N GLY A 86 -8.28 9.21 2.12
CA GLY A 86 -9.10 10.13 2.91
C GLY A 86 -8.82 11.61 2.63
N GLU A 87 -7.56 11.98 2.45
CA GLU A 87 -7.12 13.34 2.16
C GLU A 87 -7.58 13.85 0.78
N ASP A 88 -7.85 12.95 -0.16
CA ASP A 88 -8.35 13.29 -1.50
C ASP A 88 -9.83 13.71 -1.48
N SER A 89 -10.57 13.44 -0.39
CA SER A 89 -12.01 13.70 -0.31
C SER A 89 -12.39 15.16 -0.53
N GLY A 90 -11.64 16.08 0.06
CA GLY A 90 -11.84 17.52 -0.11
C GLY A 90 -11.60 17.99 -1.54
N PRO A 91 -10.41 17.77 -2.11
CA PRO A 91 -10.10 18.09 -3.51
C PRO A 91 -11.06 17.46 -4.52
N ILE A 92 -11.43 16.19 -4.34
CA ILE A 92 -12.41 15.51 -5.21
C ILE A 92 -13.77 16.17 -5.13
N SER A 93 -14.28 16.45 -3.92
CA SER A 93 -15.57 17.11 -3.73
C SER A 93 -15.61 18.49 -4.37
N LEU A 94 -14.56 19.28 -4.18
CA LEU A 94 -14.45 20.61 -4.78
C LEU A 94 -14.45 20.54 -6.32
N MET A 95 -13.66 19.62 -6.87
CA MET A 95 -13.56 19.39 -8.31
C MET A 95 -14.93 18.99 -8.89
N LEU A 96 -15.65 18.06 -8.27
CA LEU A 96 -16.94 17.59 -8.75
C LEU A 96 -17.99 18.70 -8.76
N VAL A 97 -17.95 19.65 -7.81
CA VAL A 97 -18.95 20.73 -7.68
C VAL A 97 -18.59 21.94 -8.54
N GLN A 98 -17.32 22.32 -8.63
CA GLN A 98 -16.90 23.58 -9.21
C GLN A 98 -16.05 23.44 -10.48
N GLU A 99 -15.34 22.31 -10.66
CA GLU A 99 -14.31 22.15 -11.68
C GLU A 99 -14.36 20.78 -12.37
N ILE A 100 -15.57 20.30 -12.71
CA ILE A 100 -15.76 18.97 -13.30
C ILE A 100 -14.88 18.70 -14.55
N HIS A 101 -14.45 19.75 -15.24
CA HIS A 101 -13.53 19.63 -16.38
C HIS A 101 -12.14 19.09 -15.99
N LYS A 102 -11.79 19.09 -14.68
CA LYS A 102 -10.57 18.51 -14.14
C LYS A 102 -10.75 17.03 -13.73
N PHE A 103 -11.83 16.37 -14.12
CA PHE A 103 -12.15 14.98 -13.71
C PHE A 103 -11.01 14.00 -13.98
N ALA A 104 -10.19 14.24 -15.02
CA ALA A 104 -9.01 13.43 -15.34
C ALA A 104 -8.02 13.31 -14.17
N MET A 105 -8.05 14.24 -13.21
CA MET A 105 -7.23 14.19 -12.01
C MET A 105 -7.43 12.87 -11.22
N ILE A 106 -8.66 12.36 -11.12
CA ILE A 106 -8.96 11.15 -10.35
C ILE A 106 -8.23 9.92 -10.93
N PRO A 107 -8.48 9.52 -12.20
CA PRO A 107 -7.81 8.34 -12.76
C PRO A 107 -6.30 8.53 -12.89
N GLU A 108 -5.78 9.72 -13.12
CA GLU A 108 -4.35 9.95 -13.22
C GLU A 108 -3.65 9.84 -11.85
N ARG A 109 -4.24 10.40 -10.79
CA ARG A 109 -3.73 10.20 -9.43
C ARG A 109 -3.81 8.74 -8.99
N SER A 110 -4.85 8.02 -9.40
CA SER A 110 -4.97 6.59 -9.11
C SER A 110 -3.86 5.76 -9.78
N GLN A 111 -3.33 6.18 -10.93
CA GLN A 111 -2.15 5.55 -11.53
C GLN A 111 -0.90 5.69 -10.65
N GLN A 112 -0.74 6.84 -9.99
CA GLN A 112 0.32 7.00 -8.98
C GLN A 112 0.11 6.01 -7.82
N GLY A 113 -1.11 5.84 -7.34
CA GLY A 113 -1.44 4.85 -6.31
C GLY A 113 -1.03 3.43 -6.69
N PHE A 114 -1.22 3.02 -7.95
CA PHE A 114 -0.71 1.73 -8.43
C PHE A 114 0.80 1.60 -8.34
N VAL A 115 1.54 2.65 -8.73
CA VAL A 115 3.01 2.66 -8.62
C VAL A 115 3.45 2.52 -7.16
N GLU A 116 2.78 3.22 -6.24
CA GLU A 116 3.07 3.14 -4.81
C GLU A 116 2.77 1.74 -4.25
N PHE A 117 1.69 1.10 -4.67
CA PHE A 117 1.35 -0.27 -4.28
C PHE A 117 2.39 -1.29 -4.78
N LEU A 118 2.81 -1.19 -6.04
CA LEU A 118 3.85 -2.05 -6.60
C LEU A 118 5.19 -1.83 -5.89
N ALA A 119 5.59 -0.57 -5.68
CA ALA A 119 6.83 -0.25 -4.98
C ALA A 119 6.81 -0.74 -3.52
N ALA A 120 5.66 -0.68 -2.84
CA ALA A 120 5.50 -1.20 -1.48
C ALA A 120 5.66 -2.73 -1.43
N MET A 121 5.12 -3.45 -2.42
CA MET A 121 5.34 -4.90 -2.51
C MET A 121 6.82 -5.23 -2.76
N GLU A 122 7.48 -4.53 -3.68
CA GLU A 122 8.93 -4.71 -3.91
C GLU A 122 9.75 -4.37 -2.66
N MET A 123 9.39 -3.33 -1.92
CA MET A 123 10.03 -3.00 -0.66
C MET A 123 9.90 -4.15 0.35
N MET A 124 8.68 -4.68 0.51
CA MET A 124 8.41 -5.76 1.48
C MET A 124 9.09 -7.08 1.11
N THR A 125 9.12 -7.43 -0.18
CA THR A 125 9.76 -8.67 -0.66
C THR A 125 11.27 -8.55 -0.86
N GLY A 126 11.80 -7.35 -0.83
CA GLY A 126 13.22 -7.03 -0.99
C GLY A 126 13.86 -6.53 0.31
N PRO A 127 14.09 -5.21 0.46
CA PRO A 127 14.84 -4.67 1.60
C PRO A 127 14.28 -5.04 2.98
N MET A 128 12.95 -5.08 3.13
CA MET A 128 12.31 -5.36 4.42
C MET A 128 12.52 -6.79 4.92
N THR A 129 12.91 -7.73 4.06
CA THR A 129 13.27 -9.10 4.50
C THR A 129 14.50 -9.13 5.41
N ASN A 130 15.30 -8.06 5.42
CA ASN A 130 16.50 -7.91 6.26
C ASN A 130 16.38 -6.79 7.30
N ASP A 131 15.18 -6.22 7.46
CA ASP A 131 14.95 -5.19 8.47
C ASP A 131 14.90 -5.82 9.87
N GLU A 132 15.64 -5.23 10.82
CA GLU A 132 15.78 -5.77 12.18
C GLU A 132 14.44 -5.93 12.92
N HIS A 133 13.43 -5.11 12.60
CA HIS A 133 12.09 -5.17 13.22
C HIS A 133 11.24 -6.32 12.65
N LEU A 134 11.65 -6.89 11.51
CA LEU A 134 10.99 -8.00 10.83
C LEU A 134 11.83 -9.27 10.85
N MET A 135 12.73 -9.37 11.83
CA MET A 135 13.54 -10.55 12.11
C MET A 135 13.35 -11.00 13.56
N ALA A 136 13.45 -12.29 13.80
CA ALA A 136 13.43 -12.86 15.14
C ALA A 136 14.41 -14.05 15.23
N PRO A 137 14.96 -14.36 16.43
CA PRO A 137 15.84 -15.50 16.61
C PRO A 137 15.01 -16.80 16.60
N ASP A 138 15.45 -17.79 15.81
CA ASP A 138 14.91 -19.13 15.82
C ASP A 138 15.31 -19.90 17.10
N SER A 139 14.95 -21.17 17.17
CA SER A 139 15.25 -22.05 18.33
C SER A 139 16.76 -22.28 18.55
N GLU A 140 17.59 -21.99 17.55
CA GLU A 140 19.07 -22.09 17.60
C GLU A 140 19.73 -20.72 17.89
N GLY A 141 18.92 -19.65 17.98
CA GLY A 141 19.38 -18.28 18.18
C GLY A 141 19.83 -17.57 16.91
N THR A 142 19.55 -18.15 15.75
CA THR A 142 19.85 -17.52 14.46
C THR A 142 18.73 -16.55 14.08
N MET A 143 19.09 -15.32 13.72
CA MET A 143 18.12 -14.32 13.24
C MET A 143 17.57 -14.74 11.87
N VAL A 144 16.28 -14.95 11.80
CA VAL A 144 15.55 -15.31 10.58
C VAL A 144 14.55 -14.23 10.20
N SER A 145 14.38 -14.01 8.90
CA SER A 145 13.33 -13.13 8.39
C SER A 145 11.96 -13.70 8.71
N LEU A 146 11.06 -12.86 9.18
CA LEU A 146 9.64 -13.22 9.34
C LEU A 146 8.86 -13.15 8.03
N ILE A 147 9.44 -12.56 6.97
CA ILE A 147 8.80 -12.40 5.66
C ILE A 147 9.21 -13.56 4.73
N ASP A 148 8.21 -14.18 4.11
CA ASP A 148 8.39 -15.07 2.96
C ASP A 148 8.12 -14.27 1.66
N PRO A 149 9.17 -13.85 0.93
CA PRO A 149 9.03 -13.01 -0.25
C PRO A 149 8.41 -13.75 -1.45
N ASP A 150 8.37 -15.08 -1.41
CA ASP A 150 7.85 -15.91 -2.50
C ASP A 150 6.35 -16.20 -2.35
N ARG A 151 5.76 -15.86 -1.20
CA ARG A 151 4.33 -16.06 -0.92
C ARG A 151 3.63 -14.73 -0.67
N THR A 152 3.23 -14.09 -1.76
CA THR A 152 2.55 -12.80 -1.73
C THR A 152 1.10 -12.92 -2.14
N HIS A 153 0.23 -12.17 -1.47
CA HIS A 153 -1.20 -12.16 -1.68
C HIS A 153 -1.72 -10.72 -1.60
N TYR A 154 -2.92 -10.53 -2.14
CA TYR A 154 -3.64 -9.26 -2.04
C TYR A 154 -5.02 -9.49 -1.43
N TYR A 155 -5.45 -8.59 -0.56
CA TYR A 155 -6.79 -8.51 -0.03
C TYR A 155 -7.29 -7.07 -0.04
N GLY A 156 -8.41 -6.81 -0.69
CA GLY A 156 -8.96 -5.46 -0.82
C GLY A 156 -10.40 -5.36 -0.35
N ASN A 157 -10.73 -4.25 0.31
CA ASN A 157 -12.07 -3.91 0.73
C ASN A 157 -12.69 -2.89 -0.24
N SER A 158 -13.94 -3.11 -0.69
CA SER A 158 -14.69 -2.17 -1.53
C SER A 158 -13.85 -1.68 -2.72
N GLN A 159 -13.50 -0.41 -2.77
CA GLN A 159 -12.65 0.16 -3.80
C GLN A 159 -11.27 -0.53 -3.88
N GLY A 160 -10.68 -0.87 -2.74
CA GLY A 160 -9.43 -1.62 -2.72
C GLY A 160 -9.53 -2.95 -3.48
N ALA A 161 -10.69 -3.63 -3.44
CA ALA A 161 -10.93 -4.84 -4.23
C ALA A 161 -11.00 -4.54 -5.74
N ILE A 162 -11.62 -3.40 -6.12
CA ILE A 162 -11.72 -2.98 -7.53
C ILE A 162 -10.33 -2.63 -8.09
N MET A 163 -9.57 -1.83 -7.35
CA MET A 163 -8.21 -1.44 -7.73
C MET A 163 -7.28 -2.66 -7.76
N GLY A 164 -7.38 -3.53 -6.75
CA GLY A 164 -6.61 -4.76 -6.69
C GLY A 164 -6.88 -5.75 -7.83
N GLY A 165 -8.02 -5.65 -8.50
CA GLY A 165 -8.28 -6.41 -9.73
C GLY A 165 -7.43 -5.99 -10.93
N GLY A 166 -6.83 -4.79 -10.87
CA GLY A 166 -5.85 -4.28 -11.85
C GLY A 166 -4.40 -4.34 -11.37
N TYR A 167 -4.21 -4.65 -10.08
CA TYR A 167 -2.92 -4.84 -9.41
C TYR A 167 -2.46 -6.30 -9.51
#